data_9c9a62c2a27cdcf326bf2e69c38fde40
#
_entry.id   9c9a62c2a27cdcf326bf2e69c38fde40
#
_cell.length_a   1.000
_cell.length_b   1.000
_cell.length_c   1.000
_cell.angle_alpha   90.00
_cell.angle_beta   90.00
_cell.angle_gamma   90.00
#
_symmetry.space_group_name_H-M   'P 1'
#
loop_
_entity.id
_entity.type
_entity.pdbx_description
1 polymer ?
#
loop_
_entity_poly.entity_id
_entity_poly.type
_entity_poly.pdbx_seq_one_letter_code
_entity_poly.pdbx_strand_id
1 'polypeptide(L)'
;MEVSNNIFAINIHRCSSFFLGLLLLLASALSLANAKTHYHDFVIQATPVKRLCNTQNSITVNGMFPGPTLEVNNGDTLVVNVVNKAKYNVTIHWHGIRQIRTGWADGPEFVTQCPIRPGGSYTYKFTIQGQEGTLWWHAHSSWLRATVYGALIIHPPEGSSYPFSKQPKRQTALLLGEWWNANPIDVVREATRTGGAPNSSDAYTFNGQPGDLYNCSSQDTVIVPIDSGETSLLRVVNSALNNPFSSLLPITSSLLLALTRPMSNPSPRQS
;
A
#
# COMPACT_ATOMS: atom_id res chain seq x y z
N MET A 1 51.41 47.47 -26.23
CA MET A 1 51.28 45.99 -26.46
C MET A 1 50.80 45.21 -25.21
N GLU A 2 50.34 45.91 -24.15
CA GLU A 2 49.87 45.30 -22.87
C GLU A 2 48.32 45.09 -22.74
N VAL A 3 47.54 45.74 -23.60
CA VAL A 3 46.08 45.70 -23.51
C VAL A 3 45.50 44.37 -24.04
N SER A 4 46.22 43.66 -24.91
CA SER A 4 45.71 42.42 -25.53
C SER A 4 45.74 41.19 -24.60
N ASN A 5 46.68 41.15 -23.65
CA ASN A 5 46.85 40.00 -22.76
C ASN A 5 45.78 39.94 -21.63
N ASN A 6 45.28 41.11 -21.18
CA ASN A 6 44.28 41.16 -20.12
C ASN A 6 42.86 40.74 -20.58
N ILE A 7 42.51 41.01 -21.84
CA ILE A 7 41.19 40.62 -22.38
C ILE A 7 41.13 39.10 -22.58
N PHE A 8 42.24 38.46 -22.95
CA PHE A 8 42.33 37.03 -23.13
C PHE A 8 42.23 36.27 -21.79
N ALA A 9 42.91 36.79 -20.74
CA ALA A 9 42.87 36.22 -19.39
C ALA A 9 41.48 36.35 -18.75
N ILE A 10 40.78 37.48 -18.94
CA ILE A 10 39.41 37.68 -18.42
C ILE A 10 38.40 36.73 -19.11
N ASN A 11 38.56 36.47 -20.39
CA ASN A 11 37.66 35.53 -21.11
C ASN A 11 37.89 34.07 -20.68
N ILE A 12 39.11 33.65 -20.43
CA ILE A 12 39.43 32.30 -19.95
C ILE A 12 38.82 32.06 -18.54
N HIS A 13 38.94 33.02 -17.62
CA HIS A 13 38.35 32.92 -16.30
C HIS A 13 36.82 32.88 -16.32
N ARG A 14 36.18 33.68 -17.15
CA ARG A 14 34.72 33.66 -17.33
C ARG A 14 34.24 32.35 -17.96
N CYS A 15 34.96 31.83 -18.94
CA CYS A 15 34.64 30.54 -19.56
C CYS A 15 34.83 29.39 -18.57
N SER A 16 35.91 29.36 -17.78
CA SER A 16 36.17 28.37 -16.74
C SER A 16 35.11 28.39 -15.64
N SER A 17 34.68 29.58 -15.18
CA SER A 17 33.61 29.72 -14.18
C SER A 17 32.24 29.23 -14.71
N PHE A 18 31.97 29.47 -16.00
CA PHE A 18 30.74 28.99 -16.63
C PHE A 18 30.74 27.45 -16.76
N PHE A 19 31.84 26.84 -17.15
CA PHE A 19 32.00 25.39 -17.21
C PHE A 19 31.94 24.75 -15.84
N LEU A 20 32.53 25.35 -14.82
CA LEU A 20 32.44 24.85 -13.44
C LEU A 20 31.01 24.96 -12.90
N GLY A 21 30.29 26.04 -13.16
CA GLY A 21 28.90 26.23 -12.82
C GLY A 21 28.00 25.22 -13.53
N LEU A 22 28.23 24.96 -14.81
CA LEU A 22 27.48 23.93 -15.57
C LEU A 22 27.78 22.52 -15.07
N LEU A 23 29.04 22.22 -14.71
CA LEU A 23 29.42 20.93 -14.10
C LEU A 23 28.77 20.72 -12.73
N LEU A 24 28.69 21.74 -11.89
CA LEU A 24 28.02 21.71 -10.61
C LEU A 24 26.51 21.55 -10.78
N LEU A 25 25.89 22.19 -11.76
CA LEU A 25 24.47 21.99 -12.10
C LEU A 25 24.21 20.59 -12.64
N LEU A 26 25.09 20.07 -13.49
CA LEU A 26 25.01 18.69 -13.97
C LEU A 26 25.24 17.68 -12.84
N ALA A 27 26.17 17.93 -11.94
CA ALA A 27 26.41 17.07 -10.77
C ALA A 27 25.23 17.11 -9.79
N SER A 28 24.58 18.26 -9.58
CA SER A 28 23.37 18.36 -8.77
C SER A 28 22.14 17.70 -9.44
N ALA A 29 22.08 17.69 -10.77
CA ALA A 29 21.06 16.98 -11.53
C ALA A 29 21.28 15.45 -11.54
N LEU A 30 22.51 14.99 -11.30
CA LEU A 30 22.88 13.57 -11.21
C LEU A 30 22.69 12.98 -9.81
N SER A 31 22.37 13.76 -8.79
CA SER A 31 21.84 13.25 -7.52
C SER A 31 20.37 12.81 -7.69
N LEU A 32 20.09 12.06 -8.77
CA LEU A 32 18.83 11.38 -8.97
C LEU A 32 18.70 10.37 -7.83
N ALA A 33 17.67 10.52 -7.01
CA ALA A 33 17.25 9.46 -6.12
C ALA A 33 17.25 8.15 -6.92
N ASN A 34 17.94 7.12 -6.41
CA ASN A 34 18.01 5.80 -7.05
C ASN A 34 16.63 5.15 -7.00
N ALA A 35 15.73 5.58 -7.90
CA ALA A 35 14.41 4.99 -8.04
C ALA A 35 14.55 3.52 -8.44
N LYS A 36 14.02 2.63 -7.63
CA LYS A 36 14.03 1.19 -7.88
C LYS A 36 12.73 0.74 -8.56
N THR A 37 12.81 -0.37 -9.26
CA THR A 37 11.62 -1.04 -9.76
C THR A 37 11.43 -2.34 -9.00
N HIS A 38 10.28 -2.47 -8.34
CA HIS A 38 9.89 -3.65 -7.58
C HIS A 38 8.94 -4.50 -8.40
N TYR A 39 9.24 -5.79 -8.52
CA TYR A 39 8.45 -6.76 -9.29
C TYR A 39 7.79 -7.75 -8.34
N HIS A 40 6.49 -7.96 -8.51
CA HIS A 40 5.70 -8.90 -7.73
C HIS A 40 4.78 -9.70 -8.64
N ASP A 41 4.58 -10.98 -8.29
CA ASP A 41 3.58 -11.85 -8.91
C ASP A 41 2.46 -12.12 -7.91
N PHE A 42 1.23 -11.84 -8.33
CA PHE A 42 0.01 -12.10 -7.59
C PHE A 42 -0.78 -13.21 -8.28
N VAL A 43 -0.81 -14.39 -7.69
CA VAL A 43 -1.66 -15.49 -8.13
C VAL A 43 -2.95 -15.46 -7.33
N ILE A 44 -4.05 -15.05 -7.97
CA ILE A 44 -5.38 -15.04 -7.36
C ILE A 44 -5.96 -16.45 -7.47
N GLN A 45 -6.21 -17.10 -6.34
CA GLN A 45 -6.62 -18.50 -6.33
C GLN A 45 -7.48 -18.84 -5.11
N ALA A 46 -8.26 -19.92 -5.21
CA ALA A 46 -8.95 -20.49 -4.08
C ALA A 46 -7.96 -21.25 -3.18
N THR A 47 -8.02 -20.98 -1.88
CA THR A 47 -7.15 -21.59 -0.87
C THR A 47 -7.98 -21.98 0.34
N PRO A 48 -7.78 -23.17 0.95
CA PRO A 48 -8.40 -23.52 2.21
C PRO A 48 -7.90 -22.57 3.32
N VAL A 49 -8.81 -21.82 3.93
CA VAL A 49 -8.54 -20.94 5.07
C VAL A 49 -9.40 -21.39 6.24
N LYS A 50 -8.78 -21.68 7.37
CA LYS A 50 -9.47 -22.07 8.60
C LYS A 50 -9.62 -20.86 9.51
N ARG A 51 -10.87 -20.51 9.85
CA ARG A 51 -11.22 -19.49 10.86
C ARG A 51 -12.47 -19.95 11.60
N LEU A 52 -12.61 -19.55 12.87
CA LEU A 52 -13.78 -19.85 13.70
C LEU A 52 -14.15 -21.35 13.69
N CYS A 53 -13.16 -22.24 13.81
CA CYS A 53 -13.32 -23.71 13.72
C CYS A 53 -13.77 -24.24 12.34
N ASN A 54 -14.00 -23.39 11.37
CA ASN A 54 -14.47 -23.75 10.04
C ASN A 54 -13.38 -23.53 8.98
N THR A 55 -13.27 -24.48 8.03
CA THR A 55 -12.38 -24.37 6.86
C THR A 55 -13.22 -24.15 5.63
N GLN A 56 -12.92 -23.09 4.90
CA GLN A 56 -13.57 -22.79 3.61
C GLN A 56 -12.56 -22.40 2.54
N ASN A 57 -12.89 -22.65 1.28
CA ASN A 57 -12.10 -22.21 0.15
C ASN A 57 -12.35 -20.71 -0.10
N SER A 58 -11.43 -19.89 0.38
CA SER A 58 -11.46 -18.44 0.18
C SER A 58 -10.57 -18.03 -1.00
N ILE A 59 -10.94 -16.97 -1.70
CA ILE A 59 -10.09 -16.41 -2.74
C ILE A 59 -8.97 -15.61 -2.06
N THR A 60 -7.73 -15.93 -2.39
CA THR A 60 -6.54 -15.37 -1.76
C THR A 60 -5.51 -14.93 -2.80
N VAL A 61 -4.46 -14.25 -2.38
CA VAL A 61 -3.27 -13.96 -3.20
C VAL A 61 -2.11 -14.81 -2.74
N ASN A 62 -1.52 -15.57 -3.64
CA ASN A 62 -0.38 -16.47 -3.37
C ASN A 62 -0.64 -17.47 -2.23
N GLY A 63 -1.89 -17.87 -2.01
CA GLY A 63 -2.28 -18.73 -0.91
C GLY A 63 -2.32 -18.06 0.46
N MET A 64 -2.13 -16.74 0.55
CA MET A 64 -2.05 -15.96 1.79
C MET A 64 -3.36 -15.19 2.05
N PHE A 65 -3.75 -15.14 3.32
CA PHE A 65 -4.84 -14.29 3.84
C PHE A 65 -4.45 -13.63 5.17
N PRO A 66 -4.35 -12.29 5.25
CA PRO A 66 -4.34 -11.34 4.12
C PRO A 66 -3.23 -11.65 3.11
N GLY A 67 -3.30 -11.04 1.93
CA GLY A 67 -2.28 -11.15 0.91
C GLY A 67 -0.96 -10.44 1.30
N PRO A 68 0.06 -10.46 0.44
CA PRO A 68 1.38 -9.94 0.76
C PRO A 68 1.37 -8.43 1.04
N THR A 69 2.15 -8.00 2.01
CA THR A 69 2.52 -6.60 2.19
C THR A 69 3.51 -6.19 1.11
N LEU A 70 3.24 -5.09 0.43
CA LEU A 70 4.15 -4.46 -0.51
C LEU A 70 4.85 -3.29 0.17
N GLU A 71 6.16 -3.18 -0.02
CA GLU A 71 6.97 -2.09 0.52
C GLU A 71 7.78 -1.44 -0.60
N VAL A 72 7.69 -0.11 -0.71
CA VAL A 72 8.37 0.69 -1.73
C VAL A 72 8.80 2.02 -1.14
N ASN A 73 9.74 2.71 -1.78
CA ASN A 73 10.06 4.09 -1.43
C ASN A 73 9.32 5.08 -2.34
N ASN A 74 9.11 6.28 -1.83
CA ASN A 74 8.66 7.40 -2.66
C ASN A 74 9.67 7.65 -3.79
N GLY A 75 9.22 7.60 -5.03
CA GLY A 75 10.03 7.64 -6.25
C GLY A 75 10.13 6.29 -6.95
N ASP A 76 9.90 5.17 -6.27
CA ASP A 76 10.02 3.83 -6.85
C ASP A 76 8.88 3.51 -7.84
N THR A 77 9.14 2.55 -8.70
CA THR A 77 8.15 1.98 -9.62
C THR A 77 7.72 0.61 -9.12
N LEU A 78 6.42 0.39 -9.04
CA LEU A 78 5.83 -0.91 -8.71
C LEU A 78 5.32 -1.57 -9.99
N VAL A 79 5.68 -2.83 -10.17
CA VAL A 79 5.22 -3.71 -11.26
C VAL A 79 4.62 -4.96 -10.63
N VAL A 80 3.32 -5.15 -10.79
CA VAL A 80 2.62 -6.31 -10.24
C VAL A 80 1.93 -7.07 -11.37
N ASN A 81 2.40 -8.28 -11.62
CA ASN A 81 1.78 -9.19 -12.56
C ASN A 81 0.71 -10.01 -11.84
N VAL A 82 -0.55 -9.85 -12.20
CA VAL A 82 -1.69 -10.54 -11.60
C VAL A 82 -2.14 -11.66 -12.53
N VAL A 83 -2.09 -12.89 -12.04
CA VAL A 83 -2.59 -14.09 -12.73
C VAL A 83 -3.85 -14.57 -12.03
N ASN A 84 -4.97 -14.58 -12.73
CA ASN A 84 -6.25 -15.00 -12.17
C ASN A 84 -6.51 -16.51 -12.38
N LYS A 85 -6.29 -17.29 -11.33
CA LYS A 85 -6.66 -18.72 -11.26
C LYS A 85 -7.99 -18.96 -10.51
N ALA A 86 -8.66 -17.90 -10.06
CA ALA A 86 -9.96 -17.99 -9.42
C ALA A 86 -11.08 -18.17 -10.45
N LYS A 87 -12.27 -18.56 -9.98
CA LYS A 87 -13.48 -18.70 -10.82
C LYS A 87 -14.22 -17.38 -11.07
N TYR A 88 -13.77 -16.29 -10.45
CA TYR A 88 -14.37 -14.95 -10.57
C TYR A 88 -13.49 -14.04 -11.41
N ASN A 89 -14.10 -13.05 -12.05
CA ASN A 89 -13.35 -11.91 -12.57
C ASN A 89 -12.68 -11.15 -11.42
N VAL A 90 -11.53 -10.55 -11.65
CA VAL A 90 -10.81 -9.78 -10.64
C VAL A 90 -10.10 -8.57 -11.25
N THR A 91 -10.06 -7.49 -10.52
CA THR A 91 -9.11 -6.38 -10.70
C THR A 91 -8.48 -6.05 -9.35
N ILE A 92 -7.32 -5.43 -9.37
CA ILE A 92 -6.64 -4.95 -8.16
C ILE A 92 -6.61 -3.43 -8.19
N HIS A 93 -7.06 -2.81 -7.11
CA HIS A 93 -6.99 -1.36 -6.87
C HIS A 93 -5.93 -1.04 -5.83
N TRP A 94 -5.22 0.03 -6.09
CA TRP A 94 -4.13 0.55 -5.24
C TRP A 94 -4.66 1.74 -4.45
N HIS A 95 -5.35 1.44 -3.36
CA HIS A 95 -6.15 2.41 -2.63
C HIS A 95 -5.32 3.55 -2.06
N GLY A 96 -5.59 4.76 -2.54
CA GLY A 96 -4.89 5.99 -2.17
C GLY A 96 -3.68 6.35 -3.02
N ILE A 97 -3.28 5.50 -3.98
CA ILE A 97 -2.24 5.84 -4.96
C ILE A 97 -2.82 6.84 -5.96
N ARG A 98 -2.09 7.94 -6.20
CA ARG A 98 -2.54 9.03 -7.09
C ARG A 98 -2.60 8.66 -8.56
N GLN A 99 -1.96 7.59 -9.00
CA GLN A 99 -1.89 7.12 -10.39
C GLN A 99 -1.54 8.23 -11.39
N ILE A 100 -0.54 9.05 -11.05
CA ILE A 100 -0.14 10.19 -11.87
C ILE A 100 0.33 9.68 -13.25
N ARG A 101 -0.41 10.05 -14.30
CA ARG A 101 -0.21 9.62 -15.71
C ARG A 101 -0.30 8.10 -15.92
N THR A 102 -0.90 7.37 -15.00
CA THR A 102 -1.11 5.92 -15.08
C THR A 102 -2.53 5.52 -14.69
N GLY A 103 -3.54 6.33 -15.01
CA GLY A 103 -4.94 6.11 -14.62
C GLY A 103 -5.50 4.74 -15.04
N TRP A 104 -4.98 4.14 -16.12
CA TRP A 104 -5.33 2.78 -16.55
C TRP A 104 -4.86 1.69 -15.57
N ALA A 105 -3.92 2.00 -14.67
CA ALA A 105 -3.43 1.07 -13.64
C ALA A 105 -4.18 1.18 -12.30
N ASP A 106 -5.23 2.03 -12.22
CA ASP A 106 -5.96 2.27 -10.97
C ASP A 106 -6.81 1.06 -10.52
N GLY A 107 -7.34 0.30 -11.44
CA GLY A 107 -7.95 -1.00 -11.18
C GLY A 107 -9.47 -1.09 -11.09
N PRO A 108 -10.28 -0.01 -10.92
CA PRO A 108 -11.74 -0.14 -10.95
C PRO A 108 -12.23 -0.81 -12.23
N GLU A 109 -12.90 -1.98 -12.08
CA GLU A 109 -13.39 -2.74 -13.24
C GLU A 109 -14.48 -1.96 -13.98
N PHE A 110 -14.47 -2.06 -15.33
CA PHE A 110 -15.35 -1.35 -16.25
C PHE A 110 -15.22 0.18 -16.23
N VAL A 111 -14.30 0.74 -15.44
CA VAL A 111 -13.99 2.17 -15.42
C VAL A 111 -12.60 2.43 -16.01
N THR A 112 -11.56 1.90 -15.39
CA THR A 112 -10.17 2.10 -15.84
C THR A 112 -9.62 0.91 -16.61
N GLN A 113 -10.23 -0.26 -16.47
CA GLN A 113 -9.83 -1.49 -17.17
C GLN A 113 -10.98 -2.49 -17.29
N CYS A 114 -10.85 -3.44 -18.22
CA CYS A 114 -11.65 -4.66 -18.21
C CYS A 114 -11.16 -5.60 -17.09
N PRO A 115 -12.06 -6.38 -16.47
CA PRO A 115 -11.66 -7.35 -15.47
C PRO A 115 -10.77 -8.46 -16.05
N ILE A 116 -9.85 -8.95 -15.23
CA ILE A 116 -9.02 -10.11 -15.54
C ILE A 116 -9.91 -11.35 -15.39
N ARG A 117 -10.22 -12.01 -16.51
CA ARG A 117 -11.06 -13.22 -16.53
C ARG A 117 -10.32 -14.41 -15.89
N PRO A 118 -11.05 -15.45 -15.45
CA PRO A 118 -10.44 -16.72 -15.06
C PRO A 118 -9.48 -17.24 -16.15
N GLY A 119 -8.25 -17.59 -15.75
CA GLY A 119 -7.16 -18.01 -16.64
C GLY A 119 -6.39 -16.85 -17.31
N GLY A 120 -6.85 -15.61 -17.18
CA GLY A 120 -6.16 -14.43 -17.72
C GLY A 120 -5.14 -13.82 -16.77
N SER A 121 -4.41 -12.83 -17.28
CA SER A 121 -3.43 -12.05 -16.51
C SER A 121 -3.45 -10.57 -16.93
N TYR A 122 -2.94 -9.72 -16.03
CA TYR A 122 -2.75 -8.30 -16.29
C TYR A 122 -1.57 -7.78 -15.47
N THR A 123 -0.73 -6.92 -16.05
CA THR A 123 0.40 -6.32 -15.35
C THR A 123 0.12 -4.86 -15.05
N TYR A 124 0.01 -4.55 -13.77
CA TYR A 124 -0.04 -3.17 -13.28
C TYR A 124 1.38 -2.61 -13.21
N LYS A 125 1.57 -1.38 -13.70
CA LYS A 125 2.85 -0.67 -13.61
C LYS A 125 2.58 0.81 -13.36
N PHE A 126 3.13 1.34 -12.27
CA PHE A 126 3.03 2.76 -11.91
C PHE A 126 4.18 3.18 -11.01
N THR A 127 4.48 4.48 -11.00
CA THR A 127 5.53 5.07 -10.16
C THR A 127 4.90 5.83 -9.01
N ILE A 128 5.42 5.63 -7.81
CA ILE A 128 5.00 6.36 -6.60
C ILE A 128 5.60 7.76 -6.64
N GLN A 129 4.77 8.79 -6.73
CA GLN A 129 5.22 10.16 -6.85
C GLN A 129 4.66 11.05 -5.74
N GLY A 130 5.55 11.58 -4.90
CA GLY A 130 5.18 12.54 -3.86
C GLY A 130 4.20 11.98 -2.82
N GLN A 131 4.27 10.68 -2.51
CA GLN A 131 3.44 10.01 -1.53
C GLN A 131 4.31 9.17 -0.59
N GLU A 132 3.94 9.20 0.69
CA GLU A 132 4.55 8.39 1.75
C GLU A 132 3.45 7.95 2.71
N GLY A 133 3.70 6.87 3.44
CA GLY A 133 2.81 6.43 4.50
C GLY A 133 2.26 5.03 4.32
N THR A 134 1.10 4.78 4.91
CA THR A 134 0.46 3.47 4.95
C THR A 134 -0.79 3.51 4.09
N LEU A 135 -0.77 2.76 3.02
CA LEU A 135 -1.88 2.53 2.11
C LEU A 135 -2.17 1.02 2.06
N TRP A 136 -3.06 0.61 1.18
CA TRP A 136 -3.39 -0.79 0.97
C TRP A 136 -3.82 -1.05 -0.47
N TRP A 137 -3.79 -2.31 -0.86
CA TRP A 137 -4.29 -2.77 -2.14
C TRP A 137 -5.40 -3.80 -1.90
N HIS A 138 -6.34 -3.87 -2.82
CA HIS A 138 -7.46 -4.83 -2.70
C HIS A 138 -8.10 -5.12 -4.05
N ALA A 139 -8.82 -6.24 -4.12
CA ALA A 139 -9.68 -6.51 -5.26
C ALA A 139 -10.77 -5.44 -5.39
N HIS A 140 -11.03 -5.01 -6.63
CA HIS A 140 -12.09 -4.06 -6.94
C HIS A 140 -13.19 -4.71 -7.79
N SER A 141 -13.46 -5.98 -7.53
CA SER A 141 -14.47 -6.79 -8.20
C SER A 141 -15.42 -7.36 -7.14
N SER A 142 -16.63 -6.79 -7.05
CA SER A 142 -17.64 -7.21 -6.08
C SER A 142 -17.08 -7.26 -4.65
N TRP A 143 -17.45 -8.28 -3.87
CA TRP A 143 -16.97 -8.47 -2.48
C TRP A 143 -15.72 -9.34 -2.36
N LEU A 144 -14.96 -9.55 -3.45
CA LEU A 144 -13.63 -10.20 -3.36
C LEU A 144 -12.67 -9.44 -2.42
N ARG A 145 -12.89 -8.15 -2.21
CA ARG A 145 -12.12 -7.35 -1.24
C ARG A 145 -12.17 -7.90 0.19
N ALA A 146 -13.16 -8.70 0.54
CA ALA A 146 -13.23 -9.33 1.87
C ALA A 146 -12.04 -10.24 2.17
N THR A 147 -11.41 -10.82 1.15
CA THR A 147 -10.29 -11.78 1.33
C THR A 147 -9.08 -11.49 0.43
N VAL A 148 -9.23 -10.64 -0.59
CA VAL A 148 -8.16 -10.26 -1.52
C VAL A 148 -7.72 -8.83 -1.24
N TYR A 149 -6.84 -8.67 -0.26
CA TYR A 149 -6.28 -7.38 0.15
C TYR A 149 -4.94 -7.55 0.86
N GLY A 150 -4.16 -6.47 0.94
CA GLY A 150 -2.91 -6.42 1.68
C GLY A 150 -2.43 -4.99 1.89
N ALA A 151 -1.43 -4.79 2.72
CA ALA A 151 -0.83 -3.48 2.95
C ALA A 151 0.05 -3.05 1.78
N LEU A 152 0.10 -1.72 1.55
CA LEU A 152 1.06 -1.06 0.68
C LEU A 152 1.75 0.05 1.49
N ILE A 153 3.01 -0.17 1.83
CA ILE A 153 3.79 0.73 2.66
C ILE A 153 4.73 1.53 1.76
N ILE A 154 4.61 2.85 1.83
CA ILE A 154 5.48 3.76 1.09
C ILE A 154 6.41 4.43 2.09
N HIS A 155 7.67 4.08 2.03
CA HIS A 155 8.73 4.69 2.81
C HIS A 155 9.14 6.04 2.24
N PRO A 156 9.78 6.93 3.03
CA PRO A 156 10.45 8.11 2.51
C PRO A 156 11.44 7.74 1.40
N PRO A 157 11.87 8.70 0.57
CA PRO A 157 12.93 8.46 -0.42
C PRO A 157 14.15 7.80 0.22
N GLU A 158 14.86 6.96 -0.53
CA GLU A 158 16.06 6.27 -0.02
C GLU A 158 17.06 7.28 0.56
N GLY A 159 17.57 7.00 1.76
CA GLY A 159 18.46 7.91 2.50
C GLY A 159 17.77 8.99 3.33
N SER A 160 16.44 9.11 3.27
CA SER A 160 15.64 9.99 4.11
C SER A 160 15.14 9.27 5.38
N SER A 161 14.81 10.04 6.41
CA SER A 161 14.24 9.53 7.66
C SER A 161 12.79 9.96 7.82
N TYR A 162 12.05 9.26 8.69
CA TYR A 162 10.72 9.67 9.09
C TYR A 162 10.75 11.00 9.87
N PRO A 163 9.68 11.80 9.84
CA PRO A 163 9.63 13.10 10.53
C PRO A 163 9.47 12.98 12.05
N PHE A 164 9.85 11.85 12.63
CA PHE A 164 9.75 11.59 14.07
C PHE A 164 11.06 11.91 14.76
N SER A 165 10.98 12.50 15.95
CA SER A 165 12.17 12.80 16.78
C SER A 165 12.93 11.54 17.20
N LYS A 166 12.19 10.44 17.43
CA LYS A 166 12.75 9.10 17.63
C LYS A 166 12.36 8.23 16.44
N GLN A 167 13.34 7.75 15.70
CA GLN A 167 13.08 6.84 14.59
C GLN A 167 12.57 5.50 15.12
N PRO A 168 11.52 4.92 14.48
CA PRO A 168 10.99 3.64 14.92
C PRO A 168 12.00 2.53 14.60
N LYS A 169 12.31 1.70 15.60
CA LYS A 169 13.16 0.52 15.42
C LYS A 169 12.43 -0.61 14.71
N ARG A 170 11.11 -0.70 14.90
CA ARG A 170 10.24 -1.70 14.28
C ARG A 170 9.02 -1.03 13.67
N GLN A 171 8.51 -1.66 12.62
CA GLN A 171 7.28 -1.24 11.97
C GLN A 171 6.41 -2.49 11.77
N THR A 172 5.14 -2.37 12.09
CA THR A 172 4.19 -3.49 11.98
C THR A 172 2.92 -3.00 11.30
N ALA A 173 2.53 -3.65 10.21
CA ALA A 173 1.25 -3.43 9.57
C ALA A 173 0.14 -4.20 10.30
N LEU A 174 -0.91 -3.50 10.69
CA LEU A 174 -2.13 -4.05 11.27
C LEU A 174 -3.29 -3.81 10.30
N LEU A 175 -3.75 -4.87 9.66
CA LEU A 175 -4.92 -4.83 8.79
C LEU A 175 -6.13 -5.28 9.59
N LEU A 176 -7.04 -4.34 9.82
CA LEU A 176 -8.32 -4.59 10.49
C LEU A 176 -9.31 -5.03 9.42
N GLY A 177 -9.83 -6.22 9.53
CA GLY A 177 -10.71 -6.81 8.53
C GLY A 177 -11.93 -7.50 9.11
N GLU A 178 -12.69 -8.12 8.25
CA GLU A 178 -13.90 -8.88 8.58
C GLU A 178 -13.79 -10.27 7.99
N TRP A 179 -14.44 -11.23 8.66
CA TRP A 179 -14.54 -12.61 8.21
C TRP A 179 -15.99 -13.08 8.17
N TRP A 180 -16.35 -13.76 7.09
CA TRP A 180 -17.60 -14.48 6.91
C TRP A 180 -17.32 -15.98 6.79
N ASN A 181 -18.06 -16.81 7.51
CA ASN A 181 -18.06 -18.27 7.33
C ASN A 181 -18.79 -18.70 6.04
N ALA A 182 -19.22 -17.75 5.26
CA ALA A 182 -19.81 -17.91 3.94
C ALA A 182 -18.92 -17.27 2.88
N ASN A 183 -19.11 -17.67 1.61
CA ASN A 183 -18.44 -16.98 0.51
C ASN A 183 -18.97 -15.54 0.39
N PRO A 184 -18.12 -14.49 0.51
CA PRO A 184 -18.57 -13.10 0.47
C PRO A 184 -19.33 -12.72 -0.81
N ILE A 185 -18.98 -13.34 -1.94
CA ILE A 185 -19.70 -13.12 -3.20
C ILE A 185 -21.15 -13.63 -3.12
N ASP A 186 -21.39 -14.73 -2.43
CA ASP A 186 -22.75 -15.27 -2.27
C ASP A 186 -23.54 -14.43 -1.26
N VAL A 187 -22.88 -13.87 -0.24
CA VAL A 187 -23.50 -12.93 0.71
C VAL A 187 -24.05 -11.70 -0.01
N VAL A 188 -23.23 -11.04 -0.83
CA VAL A 188 -23.70 -9.84 -1.56
C VAL A 188 -24.71 -10.19 -2.65
N ARG A 189 -24.58 -11.33 -3.30
CA ARG A 189 -25.55 -11.81 -4.30
C ARG A 189 -26.92 -12.03 -3.69
N GLU A 190 -26.99 -12.64 -2.52
CA GLU A 190 -28.25 -12.87 -1.80
C GLU A 190 -28.89 -11.54 -1.38
N ALA A 191 -28.11 -10.59 -0.86
CA ALA A 191 -28.59 -9.25 -0.55
C ALA A 191 -29.18 -8.56 -1.77
N THR A 192 -28.48 -8.61 -2.91
CA THR A 192 -28.97 -8.04 -4.17
C THR A 192 -30.24 -8.71 -4.65
N ARG A 193 -30.33 -10.05 -4.55
CA ARG A 193 -31.52 -10.83 -4.97
C ARG A 193 -32.74 -10.51 -4.13
N THR A 194 -32.58 -10.30 -2.83
CA THR A 194 -33.69 -10.04 -1.88
C THR A 194 -34.00 -8.55 -1.73
N GLY A 195 -33.12 -7.65 -2.18
CA GLY A 195 -33.21 -6.22 -1.92
C GLY A 195 -32.92 -5.83 -0.46
N GLY A 196 -32.43 -6.77 0.35
CA GLY A 196 -32.06 -6.55 1.75
C GLY A 196 -30.60 -6.13 1.92
N ALA A 197 -30.23 -5.82 3.17
CA ALA A 197 -28.84 -5.59 3.53
C ALA A 197 -28.06 -6.91 3.51
N PRO A 198 -26.76 -6.91 3.17
CA PRO A 198 -25.91 -8.08 3.32
C PRO A 198 -25.79 -8.49 4.80
N ASN A 199 -25.69 -9.79 5.05
CA ASN A 199 -25.43 -10.28 6.40
C ASN A 199 -24.13 -9.71 6.95
N SER A 200 -24.13 -9.39 8.24
CA SER A 200 -22.94 -8.94 8.96
C SER A 200 -21.85 -10.02 8.95
N SER A 201 -20.62 -9.61 9.16
CA SER A 201 -19.49 -10.51 9.33
C SER A 201 -19.62 -11.35 10.60
N ASP A 202 -19.08 -12.57 10.56
CA ASP A 202 -19.08 -13.50 11.72
C ASP A 202 -17.96 -13.15 12.72
N ALA A 203 -16.94 -12.46 12.29
CA ALA A 203 -15.87 -11.93 13.16
C ALA A 203 -15.14 -10.73 12.58
N TYR A 204 -14.58 -9.93 13.46
CA TYR A 204 -13.54 -8.97 13.12
C TYR A 204 -12.17 -9.63 13.22
N THR A 205 -11.23 -9.18 12.39
CA THR A 205 -9.89 -9.78 12.33
C THR A 205 -8.79 -8.74 12.40
N PHE A 206 -7.67 -9.15 13.03
CA PHE A 206 -6.38 -8.45 12.95
C PHE A 206 -5.44 -9.31 12.10
N ASN A 207 -4.92 -8.77 11.00
CA ASN A 207 -4.12 -9.53 10.04
C ASN A 207 -4.74 -10.88 9.67
N GLY A 208 -6.07 -10.88 9.47
CA GLY A 208 -6.82 -12.07 9.11
C GLY A 208 -7.12 -13.05 10.25
N GLN A 209 -6.75 -12.74 11.49
CA GLN A 209 -6.97 -13.60 12.65
C GLN A 209 -8.04 -13.01 13.57
N PRO A 210 -9.04 -13.80 13.99
CA PRO A 210 -10.16 -13.32 14.79
C PRO A 210 -9.83 -13.10 16.29
N GLY A 211 -8.64 -13.52 16.76
CA GLY A 211 -8.25 -13.42 18.16
C GLY A 211 -8.84 -14.51 19.06
N ASP A 212 -8.61 -14.39 20.36
CA ASP A 212 -8.88 -15.41 21.37
C ASP A 212 -10.33 -15.40 21.92
N LEU A 213 -11.16 -14.48 21.45
CA LEU A 213 -12.58 -14.41 21.84
C LEU A 213 -13.42 -15.58 21.30
N TYR A 214 -12.88 -16.33 20.34
CA TYR A 214 -13.57 -17.42 19.67
C TYR A 214 -12.90 -18.76 20.00
N ASN A 215 -13.72 -19.79 20.21
CA ASN A 215 -13.22 -21.17 20.31
C ASN A 215 -12.38 -21.51 19.08
N CYS A 216 -11.31 -22.28 19.23
CA CYS A 216 -10.37 -22.69 18.17
C CYS A 216 -9.42 -21.62 17.64
N SER A 217 -9.43 -20.41 18.15
CA SER A 217 -8.59 -19.30 17.62
C SER A 217 -7.45 -18.88 18.56
N SER A 218 -7.34 -19.50 19.75
CA SER A 218 -6.30 -19.13 20.73
C SER A 218 -4.85 -19.30 20.23
N GLN A 219 -4.64 -20.19 19.24
CA GLN A 219 -3.31 -20.40 18.62
C GLN A 219 -3.03 -19.43 17.46
N ASP A 220 -4.05 -18.70 16.99
CA ASP A 220 -4.00 -17.84 15.81
C ASP A 220 -4.02 -16.36 16.19
N THR A 221 -3.74 -16.01 17.45
CA THR A 221 -3.71 -14.64 17.93
C THR A 221 -2.49 -13.91 17.36
N VAL A 222 -2.70 -12.71 16.80
CA VAL A 222 -1.63 -11.86 16.31
C VAL A 222 -0.87 -11.25 17.48
N ILE A 223 0.41 -11.56 17.58
CA ILE A 223 1.31 -10.99 18.58
C ILE A 223 2.18 -9.93 17.93
N VAL A 224 2.11 -8.70 18.41
CA VAL A 224 2.99 -7.60 18.01
C VAL A 224 4.08 -7.44 19.08
N PRO A 225 5.32 -7.90 18.83
CA PRO A 225 6.39 -7.78 19.79
C PRO A 225 6.81 -6.31 19.93
N ILE A 226 6.83 -5.82 21.17
CA ILE A 226 7.28 -4.47 21.53
C ILE A 226 8.23 -4.58 22.71
N ASP A 227 9.45 -4.08 22.55
CA ASP A 227 10.44 -4.06 23.63
C ASP A 227 10.30 -2.78 24.45
N SER A 228 10.49 -2.90 25.77
CA SER A 228 10.40 -1.75 26.68
C SER A 228 11.45 -0.68 26.35
N GLY A 229 11.01 0.58 26.26
CA GLY A 229 11.86 1.72 25.92
C GLY A 229 12.11 1.92 24.42
N GLU A 230 11.59 1.04 23.56
CA GLU A 230 11.68 1.19 22.11
C GLU A 230 10.48 1.96 21.52
N THR A 231 10.73 2.64 20.42
CA THR A 231 9.68 3.25 19.62
C THR A 231 9.35 2.32 18.46
N SER A 232 8.08 1.90 18.38
CA SER A 232 7.54 1.08 17.31
C SER A 232 6.49 1.87 16.52
N LEU A 233 6.48 1.72 15.21
CA LEU A 233 5.47 2.31 14.32
C LEU A 233 4.41 1.26 13.98
N LEU A 234 3.19 1.45 14.47
CA LEU A 234 2.04 0.67 14.05
C LEU A 234 1.39 1.33 12.84
N ARG A 235 1.28 0.58 11.75
CA ARG A 235 0.66 1.00 10.50
C ARG A 235 -0.71 0.37 10.39
N VAL A 236 -1.76 1.13 10.71
CA VAL A 236 -3.12 0.60 10.79
C VAL A 236 -3.87 0.86 9.49
N VAL A 237 -4.45 -0.19 8.92
CA VAL A 237 -5.31 -0.16 7.74
C VAL A 237 -6.68 -0.69 8.13
N ASN A 238 -7.74 0.07 7.90
CA ASN A 238 -9.09 -0.46 7.93
C ASN A 238 -9.43 -1.06 6.56
N SER A 239 -9.38 -2.38 6.47
CA SER A 239 -9.73 -3.16 5.28
C SER A 239 -11.11 -3.81 5.34
N ALA A 240 -11.93 -3.45 6.33
CA ALA A 240 -13.31 -3.91 6.41
C ALA A 240 -14.13 -3.45 5.19
N LEU A 241 -15.19 -4.20 4.87
CA LEU A 241 -16.07 -3.85 3.76
C LEU A 241 -16.90 -2.61 4.06
N ASN A 242 -17.54 -2.56 5.24
CA ASN A 242 -18.49 -1.51 5.57
C ASN A 242 -18.38 -0.98 7.01
N ASN A 243 -17.60 -1.61 7.88
CA ASN A 243 -17.58 -1.25 9.29
C ASN A 243 -16.46 -0.27 9.64
N PRO A 244 -16.75 0.84 10.33
CA PRO A 244 -15.74 1.63 11.00
C PRO A 244 -15.20 0.83 12.21
N PHE A 245 -13.90 0.88 12.44
CA PHE A 245 -13.29 0.33 13.65
C PHE A 245 -12.89 1.44 14.60
N SER A 246 -13.18 1.22 15.89
CA SER A 246 -12.59 1.97 16.97
C SER A 246 -11.69 1.02 17.76
N SER A 247 -10.40 1.35 17.86
CA SER A 247 -9.46 0.57 18.68
C SER A 247 -9.15 1.29 19.97
N LEU A 248 -9.23 0.59 21.08
CA LEU A 248 -8.75 1.04 22.37
C LEU A 248 -7.44 0.33 22.67
N LEU A 249 -6.33 1.09 22.67
CA LEU A 249 -5.04 0.59 23.11
C LEU A 249 -4.83 1.04 24.57
N PRO A 250 -4.63 0.13 25.54
CA PRO A 250 -4.25 0.52 26.88
C PRO A 250 -2.87 1.23 26.81
N ILE A 251 -2.87 2.52 27.09
CA ILE A 251 -1.67 3.36 26.99
C ILE A 251 -0.92 3.28 28.31
N THR A 252 0.24 2.65 28.33
CA THR A 252 1.19 2.72 29.44
C THR A 252 2.30 3.74 29.21
N SER A 253 2.40 4.33 28.02
CA SER A 253 3.34 5.38 27.63
C SER A 253 2.94 5.99 26.27
N SER A 254 3.45 7.16 25.94
CA SER A 254 3.03 8.01 24.83
C SER A 254 2.89 7.26 23.49
N LEU A 255 1.68 7.09 23.01
CA LEU A 255 1.35 6.57 21.69
C LEU A 255 1.20 7.74 20.70
N LEU A 256 2.09 7.84 19.71
CA LEU A 256 1.93 8.74 18.59
C LEU A 256 1.28 7.95 17.44
N LEU A 257 -0.03 8.11 17.23
CA LEU A 257 -0.73 7.58 16.06
C LEU A 257 -0.55 8.54 14.89
N ALA A 258 0.29 8.16 13.93
CA ALA A 258 0.32 8.80 12.63
C ALA A 258 -0.79 8.19 11.76
N LEU A 259 -1.97 8.80 11.75
CA LEU A 259 -3.00 8.52 10.76
C LEU A 259 -2.60 9.22 9.46
N THR A 260 -2.11 8.48 8.48
CA THR A 260 -1.85 9.04 7.16
C THR A 260 -3.18 9.20 6.43
N ARG A 261 -3.73 10.42 6.46
CA ARG A 261 -4.59 10.87 5.36
C ARG A 261 -3.69 11.03 4.13
N PRO A 262 -4.14 10.71 2.92
CA PRO A 262 -3.44 11.18 1.72
C PRO A 262 -3.29 12.69 1.87
N MET A 263 -2.06 13.21 1.90
CA MET A 263 -1.82 14.64 2.00
C MET A 263 -2.43 15.30 0.77
N SER A 264 -3.58 15.94 0.93
CA SER A 264 -3.99 16.98 0.00
C SER A 264 -2.96 18.10 0.14
N ASN A 265 -2.29 18.46 -0.95
CA ASN A 265 -1.47 19.65 -0.99
C ASN A 265 -2.28 20.81 -0.39
N PRO A 266 -1.72 21.63 0.53
CA PRO A 266 -2.38 22.84 0.94
C PRO A 266 -2.59 23.69 -0.32
N SER A 267 -3.84 23.99 -0.64
CA SER A 267 -4.15 24.96 -1.68
C SER A 267 -3.41 26.26 -1.33
N PRO A 268 -2.78 26.96 -2.29
CA PRO A 268 -2.19 28.26 -2.02
C PRO A 268 -3.30 29.16 -1.49
N ARG A 269 -3.09 29.73 -0.30
CA ARG A 269 -3.98 30.75 0.23
C ARG A 269 -4.00 31.88 -0.77
N GLN A 270 -5.13 32.15 -1.35
CA GLN A 270 -5.37 33.40 -2.05
C GLN A 270 -5.30 34.51 -0.98
N SER A 271 -4.29 35.34 -1.13
CA SER A 271 -4.16 36.61 -0.40
C SER A 271 -5.11 37.65 -0.96
#